data_a9b88bfd6582dae3ea9c9e6e12e19c28
#
_entry.id   a9b88bfd6582dae3ea9c9e6e12e19c28
#
_cell.length_a   1.000
_cell.length_b   1.000
_cell.length_c   1.000
_cell.angle_alpha   90.00
_cell.angle_beta   90.00
_cell.angle_gamma   90.00
#
_symmetry.space_group_name_H-M   'P 1'
#
loop_
_entity.id
_entity.type
_entity.pdbx_description
1 polymer ?
#
loop_
_entity_poly.entity_id
_entity_poly.type
_entity_poly.pdbx_seq_one_letter_code
_entity_poly.pdbx_strand_id
1 'polypeptide(L)'
;MVPLPIWKPIFAISNSIAQNLTRIESALAMVKNAGLPPAAISELSRQAKIRATHYSTRIEGNRLTLEETAEVITGRRRIFHGRERDVAEVRNYWDALTRIEEWAAKGRPVTEELIQRIAGIVLNGRRSGLAPYRDGQNVIRDSMSGGIVYMPPEAFDVPGLMGEFVRWIDQAETDEIPVVIIAALAHYQFVTIHPYYDGNGRTARLIATFILHRGGYGLNGIFTLEEYHSRDIAAYYDAMDVGEHHNYYMGRADANLTGWIEYFTGTLSDVFEAARQQALTYSNSSTIAEPDELRRLDHRARTVFALFLRQEYIKSSDVATILALSERMSRIALSEWVNDGWIIISNPSKRSRKYSLAEPLRRYIDSLKH
;
A
#
# COMPACT_ATOMS: atom_id res chain seq x y z
N MET A 1 -27.85 -5.28 -24.91
CA MET A 1 -27.64 -4.65 -23.58
C MET A 1 -26.91 -3.36 -23.87
N VAL A 2 -27.48 -2.20 -23.59
CA VAL A 2 -26.81 -0.90 -23.74
C VAL A 2 -25.69 -0.90 -22.68
N PRO A 3 -24.45 -0.63 -23.05
CA PRO A 3 -23.39 -0.54 -22.05
C PRO A 3 -23.74 0.57 -21.07
N LEU A 4 -23.71 0.27 -19.77
CA LEU A 4 -23.87 1.28 -18.72
C LEU A 4 -22.82 2.38 -18.95
N PRO A 5 -23.16 3.65 -18.75
CA PRO A 5 -22.23 4.74 -18.92
C PRO A 5 -21.00 4.52 -18.00
N ILE A 6 -19.81 4.93 -18.46
CA ILE A 6 -18.61 4.96 -17.62
C ILE A 6 -18.68 6.23 -16.78
N TRP A 7 -18.37 6.11 -15.48
CA TRP A 7 -18.23 7.27 -14.61
C TRP A 7 -17.22 8.29 -15.21
N LYS A 8 -17.57 9.57 -15.17
CA LYS A 8 -16.74 10.65 -15.73
C LYS A 8 -16.44 11.67 -14.65
N PRO A 9 -15.30 11.59 -13.95
CA PRO A 9 -14.94 12.56 -12.94
C PRO A 9 -14.75 13.95 -13.55
N ILE A 10 -15.28 14.98 -12.90
CA ILE A 10 -15.12 16.38 -13.30
C ILE A 10 -13.96 16.96 -12.48
N PHE A 11 -12.88 17.35 -13.13
CA PHE A 11 -11.73 18.01 -12.49
C PHE A 11 -10.93 18.82 -13.51
N ALA A 12 -10.06 19.71 -13.00
CA ALA A 12 -9.09 20.44 -13.78
C ALA A 12 -7.69 20.25 -13.15
N ILE A 13 -6.66 20.28 -13.97
CA ILE A 13 -5.27 20.32 -13.50
C ILE A 13 -4.93 21.75 -13.12
N SER A 14 -4.99 22.06 -11.84
CA SER A 14 -4.59 23.36 -11.31
C SER A 14 -3.05 23.47 -11.23
N ASN A 15 -2.56 24.71 -11.05
CA ASN A 15 -1.15 24.95 -10.79
C ASN A 15 -0.64 24.18 -9.55
N SER A 16 -1.46 24.06 -8.51
CA SER A 16 -1.15 23.31 -7.29
C SER A 16 -0.94 21.82 -7.60
N ILE A 17 -1.87 21.21 -8.32
CA ILE A 17 -1.74 19.81 -8.75
C ILE A 17 -0.46 19.60 -9.56
N ALA A 18 -0.18 20.46 -10.56
CA ALA A 18 1.00 20.35 -11.41
C ALA A 18 2.30 20.46 -10.60
N GLN A 19 2.38 21.39 -9.67
CA GLN A 19 3.52 21.55 -8.75
C GLN A 19 3.70 20.32 -7.85
N ASN A 20 2.61 19.81 -7.26
CA ASN A 20 2.66 18.64 -6.40
C ASN A 20 3.13 17.40 -7.16
N LEU A 21 2.62 17.16 -8.38
CA LEU A 21 3.08 16.06 -9.24
C LEU A 21 4.58 16.17 -9.53
N THR A 22 5.07 17.38 -9.86
CA THR A 22 6.51 17.61 -10.11
C THR A 22 7.36 17.30 -8.86
N ARG A 23 6.91 17.70 -7.67
CA ARG A 23 7.61 17.39 -6.40
C ARG A 23 7.61 15.90 -6.10
N ILE A 24 6.48 15.21 -6.34
CA ILE A 24 6.36 13.75 -6.17
C ILE A 24 7.36 13.03 -7.08
N GLU A 25 7.41 13.38 -8.38
CA GLU A 25 8.34 12.76 -9.33
C GLU A 25 9.80 13.01 -8.95
N SER A 26 10.14 14.23 -8.53
CA SER A 26 11.47 14.57 -8.06
C SER A 26 11.88 13.73 -6.84
N ALA A 27 11.01 13.65 -5.83
CA ALA A 27 11.27 12.86 -4.63
C ALA A 27 11.39 11.36 -4.94
N LEU A 28 10.50 10.83 -5.80
CA LEU A 28 10.54 9.45 -6.29
C LEU A 28 11.87 9.11 -6.94
N ALA A 29 12.34 9.96 -7.86
CA ALA A 29 13.61 9.78 -8.55
C ALA A 29 14.79 9.80 -7.56
N MET A 30 14.79 10.72 -6.60
CA MET A 30 15.84 10.82 -5.58
C MET A 30 15.89 9.59 -4.68
N VAL A 31 14.75 9.10 -4.20
CA VAL A 31 14.70 7.90 -3.35
C VAL A 31 15.14 6.65 -4.12
N LYS A 32 14.71 6.50 -5.37
CA LYS A 32 15.15 5.38 -6.24
C LYS A 32 16.67 5.37 -6.44
N ASN A 33 17.30 6.55 -6.53
CA ASN A 33 18.73 6.71 -6.78
C ASN A 33 19.57 6.86 -5.49
N ALA A 34 18.96 6.91 -4.32
CA ALA A 34 19.67 7.12 -3.04
C ALA A 34 20.58 5.95 -2.62
N GLY A 35 20.51 4.80 -3.32
CA GLY A 35 21.37 3.64 -3.04
C GLY A 35 21.18 3.07 -1.63
N LEU A 36 19.98 3.14 -1.09
CA LEU A 36 19.67 2.65 0.25
C LEU A 36 20.08 1.17 0.40
N PRO A 37 20.81 0.81 1.47
CA PRO A 37 21.09 -0.59 1.76
C PRO A 37 19.80 -1.40 1.93
N PRO A 38 19.75 -2.68 1.48
CA PRO A 38 18.56 -3.53 1.63
C PRO A 38 18.06 -3.64 3.07
N ALA A 39 18.97 -3.59 4.05
CA ALA A 39 18.62 -3.57 5.47
C ALA A 39 17.81 -2.32 5.85
N ALA A 40 18.25 -1.15 5.41
CA ALA A 40 17.54 0.11 5.64
C ALA A 40 16.17 0.11 4.96
N ILE A 41 16.09 -0.34 3.72
CA ILE A 41 14.80 -0.49 2.99
C ILE A 41 13.86 -1.41 3.79
N SER A 42 14.33 -2.58 4.22
CA SER A 42 13.50 -3.54 4.95
C SER A 42 12.97 -2.97 6.28
N GLU A 43 13.81 -2.27 7.02
CA GLU A 43 13.41 -1.68 8.31
C GLU A 43 12.48 -0.48 8.11
N LEU A 44 12.79 0.43 7.18
CA LEU A 44 11.94 1.57 6.87
C LEU A 44 10.55 1.14 6.36
N SER A 45 10.53 0.15 5.46
CA SER A 45 9.27 -0.42 4.95
C SER A 45 8.45 -1.07 6.07
N ARG A 46 9.10 -1.84 6.95
CA ARG A 46 8.43 -2.45 8.10
C ARG A 46 7.82 -1.40 9.03
N GLN A 47 8.56 -0.33 9.33
CA GLN A 47 8.08 0.77 10.17
C GLN A 47 6.96 1.54 9.50
N ALA A 48 7.08 1.86 8.21
CA ALA A 48 6.03 2.53 7.45
C ALA A 48 4.74 1.71 7.43
N LYS A 49 4.84 0.40 7.23
CA LYS A 49 3.70 -0.51 7.22
C LYS A 49 3.00 -0.63 8.58
N ILE A 50 3.77 -0.63 9.68
CA ILE A 50 3.19 -0.57 11.04
C ILE A 50 2.43 0.74 11.22
N ARG A 51 3.02 1.89 10.82
CA ARG A 51 2.36 3.20 10.89
C ARG A 51 1.10 3.25 10.01
N ALA A 52 1.17 2.79 8.76
CA ALA A 52 0.02 2.72 7.87
C ALA A 52 -1.13 1.92 8.51
N THR A 53 -0.82 0.77 9.11
CA THR A 53 -1.80 -0.07 9.80
C THR A 53 -2.42 0.65 11.00
N HIS A 54 -1.58 1.24 11.86
CA HIS A 54 -2.04 1.99 13.02
C HIS A 54 -2.94 3.15 12.64
N TYR A 55 -2.45 4.04 11.76
CA TYR A 55 -3.17 5.26 11.42
C TYR A 55 -4.43 4.99 10.60
N SER A 56 -4.43 4.02 9.70
CA SER A 56 -5.63 3.65 8.95
C SER A 56 -6.74 3.11 9.86
N THR A 57 -6.39 2.30 10.85
CA THR A 57 -7.40 1.79 11.81
C THR A 57 -7.81 2.88 12.80
N ARG A 58 -6.89 3.76 13.21
CA ARG A 58 -7.17 4.90 14.09
C ARG A 58 -8.17 5.89 13.49
N ILE A 59 -8.08 6.19 12.18
CA ILE A 59 -9.05 7.02 11.47
C ILE A 59 -10.48 6.48 11.65
N GLU A 60 -10.64 5.16 11.75
CA GLU A 60 -11.93 4.47 11.96
C GLU A 60 -12.26 4.25 13.45
N GLY A 61 -11.51 4.88 14.37
CA GLY A 61 -11.80 4.83 15.80
C GLY A 61 -11.12 3.70 16.57
N ASN A 62 -10.15 2.99 16.00
CA ASN A 62 -9.35 1.98 16.71
C ASN A 62 -8.56 2.63 17.86
N ARG A 63 -8.52 1.98 19.01
CA ARG A 63 -7.97 2.55 20.26
C ARG A 63 -6.58 2.02 20.62
N LEU A 64 -5.99 1.14 19.80
CA LEU A 64 -4.62 0.66 20.04
C LEU A 64 -3.62 1.77 19.76
N THR A 65 -2.60 1.91 20.62
CA THR A 65 -1.47 2.81 20.37
C THR A 65 -0.58 2.25 19.26
N LEU A 66 0.37 3.07 18.78
CA LEU A 66 1.34 2.62 17.77
C LEU A 66 2.19 1.43 18.30
N GLU A 67 2.60 1.49 19.56
CA GLU A 67 3.36 0.43 20.22
C GLU A 67 2.52 -0.85 20.33
N GLU A 68 1.27 -0.73 20.80
CA GLU A 68 0.34 -1.86 20.90
C GLU A 68 0.06 -2.48 19.52
N THR A 69 -0.07 -1.64 18.48
CA THR A 69 -0.21 -2.09 17.09
C THR A 69 1.03 -2.90 16.67
N ALA A 70 2.24 -2.42 16.96
CA ALA A 70 3.47 -3.15 16.67
C ALA A 70 3.56 -4.47 17.43
N GLU A 71 3.10 -4.53 18.70
CA GLU A 71 3.06 -5.76 19.49
C GLU A 71 2.08 -6.80 18.91
N VAL A 72 0.91 -6.36 18.41
CA VAL A 72 -0.05 -7.22 17.73
C VAL A 72 0.54 -7.82 16.46
N ILE A 73 1.19 -6.98 15.64
CA ILE A 73 1.78 -7.37 14.35
C ILE A 73 2.95 -8.34 14.54
N THR A 74 3.82 -8.07 15.51
CA THR A 74 4.98 -8.91 15.81
C THR A 74 4.64 -10.17 16.61
N GLY A 75 3.40 -10.29 17.09
CA GLY A 75 2.94 -11.41 17.91
C GLY A 75 3.46 -11.39 19.36
N ARG A 76 4.11 -10.30 19.80
CA ARG A 76 4.60 -10.13 21.17
C ARG A 76 3.46 -10.10 22.18
N ARG A 77 2.35 -9.49 21.81
CA ARG A 77 1.13 -9.46 22.62
C ARG A 77 -0.08 -9.78 21.73
N ARG A 78 -0.90 -10.74 22.14
CA ARG A 78 -2.01 -11.25 21.34
C ARG A 78 -3.37 -10.92 21.91
N ILE A 79 -3.45 -10.58 23.20
CA ILE A 79 -4.69 -10.36 23.93
C ILE A 79 -4.67 -8.97 24.55
N PHE A 80 -5.71 -8.21 24.24
CA PHE A 80 -6.00 -6.90 24.81
C PHE A 80 -7.46 -6.94 25.28
N HIS A 81 -7.67 -7.16 26.56
CA HIS A 81 -9.00 -7.34 27.12
C HIS A 81 -9.91 -6.16 26.80
N GLY A 82 -11.10 -6.44 26.27
CA GLY A 82 -12.08 -5.43 25.84
C GLY A 82 -11.71 -4.67 24.57
N ARG A 83 -10.66 -5.10 23.83
CA ARG A 83 -10.22 -4.51 22.56
C ARG A 83 -9.98 -5.57 21.47
N GLU A 84 -10.69 -6.69 21.55
CA GLU A 84 -10.56 -7.83 20.63
C GLU A 84 -10.87 -7.42 19.19
N ARG A 85 -11.88 -6.53 19.00
CA ARG A 85 -12.21 -5.93 17.69
C ARG A 85 -11.04 -5.10 17.17
N ASP A 86 -10.46 -4.22 18.01
CA ASP A 86 -9.35 -3.36 17.63
C ASP A 86 -8.15 -4.21 17.16
N VAL A 87 -7.85 -5.30 17.86
CA VAL A 87 -6.79 -6.27 17.50
C VAL A 87 -7.08 -6.96 16.16
N ALA A 88 -8.33 -7.37 15.94
CA ALA A 88 -8.74 -8.01 14.68
C ALA A 88 -8.59 -7.04 13.49
N GLU A 89 -9.03 -5.78 13.63
CA GLU A 89 -8.91 -4.74 12.62
C GLU A 89 -7.45 -4.48 12.24
N VAL A 90 -6.55 -4.38 13.22
CA VAL A 90 -5.10 -4.20 13.00
C VAL A 90 -4.53 -5.38 12.21
N ARG A 91 -4.84 -6.63 12.61
CA ARG A 91 -4.36 -7.83 11.89
C ARG A 91 -4.90 -7.88 10.47
N ASN A 92 -6.19 -7.62 10.30
CA ASN A 92 -6.85 -7.66 9.01
C ASN A 92 -6.26 -6.60 8.06
N TYR A 93 -6.04 -5.37 8.54
CA TYR A 93 -5.44 -4.32 7.73
C TYR A 93 -3.99 -4.64 7.33
N TRP A 94 -3.18 -5.13 8.28
CA TRP A 94 -1.82 -5.60 8.01
C TRP A 94 -1.79 -6.70 6.94
N ASP A 95 -2.68 -7.68 7.05
CA ASP A 95 -2.80 -8.77 6.08
C ASP A 95 -3.23 -8.26 4.71
N ALA A 96 -4.21 -7.34 4.66
CA ALA A 96 -4.67 -6.71 3.42
C ALA A 96 -3.54 -5.91 2.76
N LEU A 97 -2.83 -5.06 3.52
CA LEU A 97 -1.69 -4.29 3.01
C LEU A 97 -0.57 -5.20 2.48
N THR A 98 -0.27 -6.31 3.17
CA THR A 98 0.69 -7.31 2.68
C THR A 98 0.26 -7.92 1.34
N ARG A 99 -1.03 -8.21 1.20
CA ARG A 99 -1.56 -8.79 -0.04
C ARG A 99 -1.57 -7.83 -1.21
N ILE A 100 -1.92 -6.57 -0.99
CA ILE A 100 -1.92 -5.60 -2.09
C ILE A 100 -0.50 -5.32 -2.58
N GLU A 101 0.51 -5.31 -1.72
CA GLU A 101 1.92 -5.21 -2.10
C GLU A 101 2.34 -6.39 -3.01
N GLU A 102 1.98 -7.63 -2.62
CA GLU A 102 2.23 -8.83 -3.43
C GLU A 102 1.53 -8.77 -4.79
N TRP A 103 0.29 -8.28 -4.84
CA TRP A 103 -0.51 -8.20 -6.06
C TRP A 103 -0.03 -7.07 -6.97
N ALA A 104 0.35 -5.94 -6.42
CA ALA A 104 0.91 -4.82 -7.17
C ALA A 104 2.25 -5.22 -7.81
N ALA A 105 3.13 -5.90 -7.07
CA ALA A 105 4.40 -6.41 -7.60
C ALA A 105 4.22 -7.41 -8.76
N LYS A 106 3.06 -8.09 -8.83
CA LYS A 106 2.68 -9.00 -9.94
C LYS A 106 1.96 -8.28 -11.08
N GLY A 107 1.81 -6.97 -11.02
CA GLY A 107 1.11 -6.18 -12.03
C GLY A 107 -0.38 -6.52 -12.19
N ARG A 108 -1.06 -7.01 -11.13
CA ARG A 108 -2.48 -7.36 -11.24
C ARG A 108 -3.31 -6.14 -11.59
N PRO A 109 -4.30 -6.26 -12.52
CA PRO A 109 -5.21 -5.16 -12.81
C PRO A 109 -6.16 -4.89 -11.64
N VAL A 110 -6.69 -3.69 -11.55
CA VAL A 110 -7.81 -3.37 -10.65
C VAL A 110 -9.08 -3.99 -11.23
N THR A 111 -9.64 -4.94 -10.52
CA THR A 111 -10.89 -5.62 -10.90
C THR A 111 -11.86 -5.57 -9.73
N GLU A 112 -13.14 -5.73 -10.03
CA GLU A 112 -14.17 -5.82 -8.99
C GLU A 112 -13.88 -6.96 -8.01
N GLU A 113 -13.44 -8.13 -8.51
CA GLU A 113 -13.02 -9.26 -7.67
C GLU A 113 -11.85 -8.89 -6.75
N LEU A 114 -10.84 -8.15 -7.26
CA LEU A 114 -9.72 -7.70 -6.44
C LEU A 114 -10.20 -6.80 -5.30
N ILE A 115 -11.08 -5.85 -5.60
CA ILE A 115 -11.65 -4.93 -4.61
C ILE A 115 -12.46 -5.69 -3.55
N GLN A 116 -13.35 -6.59 -3.97
CA GLN A 116 -14.13 -7.43 -3.06
C GLN A 116 -13.24 -8.31 -2.18
N ARG A 117 -12.09 -8.77 -2.70
CA ARG A 117 -11.13 -9.55 -1.94
C ARG A 117 -10.37 -8.68 -0.92
N ILE A 118 -9.98 -7.45 -1.27
CA ILE A 118 -9.40 -6.50 -0.32
C ILE A 118 -10.38 -6.24 0.81
N ALA A 119 -11.62 -5.90 0.49
CA ALA A 119 -12.69 -5.66 1.48
C ALA A 119 -12.93 -6.89 2.35
N GLY A 120 -12.96 -8.08 1.76
CA GLY A 120 -13.10 -9.34 2.50
C GLY A 120 -12.00 -9.52 3.54
N ILE A 121 -10.74 -9.24 3.20
CA ILE A 121 -9.63 -9.33 4.15
C ILE A 121 -9.77 -8.26 5.24
N VAL A 122 -10.10 -7.03 4.88
CA VAL A 122 -10.31 -5.92 5.83
C VAL A 122 -11.37 -6.25 6.87
N LEU A 123 -12.49 -6.84 6.43
CA LEU A 123 -13.63 -7.14 7.29
C LEU A 123 -13.44 -8.43 8.12
N ASN A 124 -12.94 -9.49 7.49
CA ASN A 124 -13.02 -10.85 8.04
C ASN A 124 -11.67 -11.58 8.12
N GLY A 125 -10.58 -10.89 7.74
CA GLY A 125 -9.21 -11.43 7.80
C GLY A 125 -8.81 -12.25 6.58
N ARG A 126 -7.56 -12.69 6.60
CA ARG A 126 -6.82 -13.26 5.45
C ARG A 126 -7.48 -14.45 4.74
N ARG A 127 -8.28 -15.24 5.44
CA ARG A 127 -8.93 -16.44 4.89
C ARG A 127 -10.34 -16.19 4.39
N SER A 128 -10.80 -14.94 4.41
CA SER A 128 -12.14 -14.58 3.94
C SER A 128 -12.30 -14.80 2.44
N GLY A 129 -13.55 -15.00 2.02
CA GLY A 129 -13.97 -14.92 0.62
C GLY A 129 -14.07 -13.49 0.12
N LEU A 130 -14.76 -13.31 -1.00
CA LEU A 130 -15.13 -12.00 -1.52
C LEU A 130 -16.18 -11.36 -0.60
N ALA A 131 -16.02 -10.08 -0.28
CA ALA A 131 -17.05 -9.36 0.47
C ALA A 131 -18.25 -9.07 -0.44
N PRO A 132 -19.46 -9.47 -0.06
CA PRO A 132 -20.66 -9.05 -0.79
C PRO A 132 -20.89 -7.56 -0.59
N TYR A 133 -21.46 -6.90 -1.59
CA TYR A 133 -21.96 -5.54 -1.42
C TYR A 133 -23.14 -5.51 -0.46
N ARG A 134 -23.38 -4.33 0.12
CA ARG A 134 -24.56 -4.11 0.97
C ARG A 134 -25.85 -4.31 0.17
N ASP A 135 -26.84 -4.87 0.82
CA ASP A 135 -28.18 -5.15 0.29
C ASP A 135 -29.26 -4.19 0.84
N GLY A 136 -28.84 -3.27 1.72
CA GLY A 136 -29.69 -2.24 2.31
C GLY A 136 -29.05 -0.86 2.24
N GLN A 137 -29.87 0.18 2.52
CA GLN A 137 -29.41 1.55 2.55
C GLN A 137 -28.47 1.78 3.74
N ASN A 138 -27.44 2.57 3.52
CA ASN A 138 -26.50 3.04 4.51
C ASN A 138 -26.51 4.57 4.57
N VAL A 139 -26.10 5.12 5.71
CA VAL A 139 -25.91 6.56 5.90
C VAL A 139 -24.66 6.80 6.73
N ILE A 140 -23.89 7.81 6.37
CA ILE A 140 -22.74 8.26 7.16
C ILE A 140 -23.24 9.35 8.11
N ARG A 141 -23.00 9.16 9.40
CA ARG A 141 -23.38 10.08 10.46
C ARG A 141 -22.17 10.67 11.14
N ASP A 142 -22.30 11.92 11.51
CA ASP A 142 -21.35 12.55 12.43
C ASP A 142 -21.47 11.91 13.81
N SER A 143 -20.34 11.51 14.38
CA SER A 143 -20.31 10.80 15.66
C SER A 143 -20.70 11.65 16.87
N MET A 144 -20.61 12.97 16.77
CA MET A 144 -20.92 13.90 17.86
C MET A 144 -22.37 14.37 17.81
N SER A 145 -22.83 14.78 16.64
CA SER A 145 -24.18 15.33 16.47
C SER A 145 -25.22 14.25 16.14
N GLY A 146 -24.81 13.08 15.65
CA GLY A 146 -25.70 12.05 15.10
C GLY A 146 -26.37 12.45 13.77
N GLY A 147 -26.07 13.64 13.25
CA GLY A 147 -26.58 14.14 11.99
C GLY A 147 -26.08 13.33 10.79
N ILE A 148 -26.87 13.28 9.71
CA ILE A 148 -26.43 12.65 8.47
C ILE A 148 -25.46 13.60 7.78
N VAL A 149 -24.21 13.17 7.59
CA VAL A 149 -23.18 13.90 6.86
C VAL A 149 -23.10 13.48 5.40
N TYR A 150 -23.49 12.24 5.10
CA TYR A 150 -23.54 11.78 3.71
C TYR A 150 -24.53 10.62 3.52
N MET A 151 -25.27 10.67 2.42
CA MET A 151 -26.17 9.61 1.98
C MET A 151 -25.64 8.98 0.67
N PRO A 152 -25.02 7.77 0.78
CA PRO A 152 -24.56 7.02 -0.39
C PRO A 152 -25.70 6.62 -1.34
N PRO A 153 -25.39 6.14 -2.56
CA PRO A 153 -26.39 5.63 -3.48
C PRO A 153 -27.20 4.46 -2.89
N GLU A 154 -28.36 4.21 -3.47
CA GLU A 154 -29.18 3.07 -3.10
C GLU A 154 -28.43 1.74 -3.28
N ALA A 155 -28.69 0.75 -2.42
CA ALA A 155 -28.00 -0.54 -2.48
C ALA A 155 -28.16 -1.23 -3.85
N PHE A 156 -29.31 -1.06 -4.49
CA PHE A 156 -29.58 -1.62 -5.81
C PHE A 156 -28.63 -1.10 -6.90
N ASP A 157 -28.14 0.15 -6.78
CA ASP A 157 -27.27 0.77 -7.78
C ASP A 157 -25.79 0.40 -7.57
N VAL A 158 -25.40 -0.04 -6.37
CA VAL A 158 -24.01 -0.30 -6.00
C VAL A 158 -23.28 -1.23 -6.98
N PRO A 159 -23.84 -2.39 -7.40
CA PRO A 159 -23.13 -3.27 -8.34
C PRO A 159 -22.85 -2.59 -9.69
N GLY A 160 -23.80 -1.81 -10.21
CA GLY A 160 -23.65 -1.04 -11.46
C GLY A 160 -22.55 -0.01 -11.34
N LEU A 161 -22.56 0.79 -10.26
CA LEU A 161 -21.59 1.85 -9.98
C LEU A 161 -20.18 1.29 -9.75
N MET A 162 -20.05 0.15 -9.10
CA MET A 162 -18.74 -0.52 -8.94
C MET A 162 -18.19 -1.04 -10.27
N GLY A 163 -19.06 -1.56 -11.13
CA GLY A 163 -18.67 -1.95 -12.49
C GLY A 163 -18.24 -0.75 -13.35
N GLU A 164 -18.91 0.40 -13.24
CA GLU A 164 -18.52 1.65 -13.90
C GLU A 164 -17.18 2.17 -13.38
N PHE A 165 -17.00 2.14 -12.06
CA PHE A 165 -15.78 2.56 -11.38
C PHE A 165 -14.55 1.76 -11.85
N VAL A 166 -14.65 0.44 -11.93
CA VAL A 166 -13.54 -0.40 -12.40
C VAL A 166 -13.23 -0.15 -13.88
N ARG A 167 -14.26 -0.04 -14.72
CA ARG A 167 -14.05 0.31 -16.15
C ARG A 167 -13.41 1.67 -16.33
N TRP A 168 -13.78 2.65 -15.49
CA TRP A 168 -13.15 3.95 -15.52
C TRP A 168 -11.65 3.89 -15.19
N ILE A 169 -11.25 3.10 -14.20
CA ILE A 169 -9.81 2.93 -13.87
C ILE A 169 -9.04 2.37 -15.07
N ASP A 170 -9.57 1.33 -15.72
CA ASP A 170 -8.96 0.71 -16.90
C ASP A 170 -8.85 1.71 -18.08
N GLN A 171 -9.90 2.49 -18.31
CA GLN A 171 -9.90 3.55 -19.31
C GLN A 171 -8.90 4.67 -18.97
N ALA A 172 -8.85 5.12 -17.71
CA ALA A 172 -7.96 6.17 -17.27
C ALA A 172 -6.48 5.78 -17.42
N GLU A 173 -6.14 4.51 -17.23
CA GLU A 173 -4.80 3.96 -17.50
C GLU A 173 -4.50 3.95 -19.00
N THR A 174 -5.48 3.60 -19.82
CA THR A 174 -5.34 3.64 -21.30
C THR A 174 -5.20 5.06 -21.82
N ASP A 175 -5.88 6.03 -21.21
CA ASP A 175 -5.83 7.45 -21.56
C ASP A 175 -4.59 8.16 -20.96
N GLU A 176 -3.67 7.41 -20.34
CA GLU A 176 -2.42 7.90 -19.74
C GLU A 176 -2.62 8.98 -18.67
N ILE A 177 -3.76 8.94 -17.94
CA ILE A 177 -3.96 9.83 -16.79
C ILE A 177 -2.87 9.53 -15.75
N PRO A 178 -2.22 10.54 -15.13
CA PRO A 178 -1.20 10.30 -14.13
C PRO A 178 -1.68 9.37 -13.00
N VAL A 179 -0.89 8.35 -12.67
CA VAL A 179 -1.22 7.31 -11.67
C VAL A 179 -1.66 7.92 -10.34
N VAL A 180 -1.03 9.01 -9.93
CA VAL A 180 -1.37 9.73 -8.69
C VAL A 180 -2.81 10.28 -8.74
N ILE A 181 -3.24 10.80 -9.88
CA ILE A 181 -4.61 11.29 -10.09
C ILE A 181 -5.59 10.13 -10.11
N ILE A 182 -5.24 9.01 -10.78
CA ILE A 182 -6.08 7.80 -10.77
C ILE A 182 -6.27 7.30 -9.33
N ALA A 183 -5.21 7.26 -8.53
CA ALA A 183 -5.28 6.84 -7.13
C ALA A 183 -6.17 7.76 -6.28
N ALA A 184 -6.05 9.07 -6.46
CA ALA A 184 -6.89 10.06 -5.77
C ALA A 184 -8.38 9.88 -6.11
N LEU A 185 -8.69 9.79 -7.39
CA LEU A 185 -10.05 9.65 -7.89
C LEU A 185 -10.66 8.28 -7.53
N ALA A 186 -9.85 7.22 -7.56
CA ALA A 186 -10.27 5.89 -7.14
C ALA A 186 -10.63 5.85 -5.65
N HIS A 187 -9.82 6.49 -4.80
CA HIS A 187 -10.12 6.62 -3.39
C HIS A 187 -11.46 7.33 -3.18
N TYR A 188 -11.63 8.50 -3.79
CA TYR A 188 -12.83 9.31 -3.67
C TYR A 188 -14.08 8.55 -4.11
N GLN A 189 -14.08 8.02 -5.34
CA GLN A 189 -15.24 7.37 -5.92
C GLN A 189 -15.67 6.14 -5.11
N PHE A 190 -14.69 5.35 -4.63
CA PHE A 190 -15.01 4.20 -3.80
C PHE A 190 -15.67 4.59 -2.48
N VAL A 191 -15.16 5.62 -1.79
CA VAL A 191 -15.78 6.13 -0.55
C VAL A 191 -17.16 6.70 -0.83
N THR A 192 -17.35 7.35 -1.98
CA THR A 192 -18.63 7.96 -2.39
C THR A 192 -19.69 6.89 -2.70
N ILE A 193 -19.35 5.80 -3.39
CA ILE A 193 -20.25 4.66 -3.63
C ILE A 193 -20.57 3.94 -2.30
N HIS A 194 -19.61 3.85 -1.40
CA HIS A 194 -19.76 3.24 -0.06
C HIS A 194 -20.36 1.83 -0.12
N PRO A 195 -19.73 0.89 -0.83
CA PRO A 195 -20.35 -0.37 -1.22
C PRO A 195 -20.58 -1.38 -0.08
N TYR A 196 -20.03 -1.15 1.11
CA TYR A 196 -20.14 -2.06 2.26
C TYR A 196 -20.77 -1.37 3.48
N TYR A 197 -21.19 -2.15 4.46
CA TYR A 197 -21.68 -1.60 5.74
C TYR A 197 -20.56 -1.07 6.63
N ASP A 198 -19.36 -1.65 6.54
CA ASP A 198 -18.14 -1.25 7.30
C ASP A 198 -16.90 -1.42 6.42
N GLY A 199 -15.79 -0.81 6.82
CA GLY A 199 -14.48 -0.97 6.17
C GLY A 199 -14.28 -0.21 4.86
N ASN A 200 -15.21 0.66 4.46
CA ASN A 200 -15.09 1.42 3.20
C ASN A 200 -13.88 2.34 3.20
N GLY A 201 -13.64 3.11 4.26
CA GLY A 201 -12.47 4.00 4.35
C GLY A 201 -11.15 3.23 4.29
N ARG A 202 -11.02 2.15 5.06
CA ARG A 202 -9.84 1.26 5.05
C ARG A 202 -9.59 0.66 3.67
N THR A 203 -10.65 0.18 3.01
CA THR A 203 -10.57 -0.39 1.67
C THR A 203 -10.20 0.66 0.62
N ALA A 204 -10.76 1.88 0.69
CA ALA A 204 -10.42 2.98 -0.22
C ALA A 204 -8.93 3.35 -0.14
N ARG A 205 -8.38 3.49 1.06
CA ARG A 205 -6.95 3.76 1.26
C ARG A 205 -6.08 2.65 0.69
N LEU A 206 -6.47 1.38 0.86
CA LEU A 206 -5.76 0.23 0.28
C LEU A 206 -5.85 0.19 -1.25
N ILE A 207 -6.99 0.57 -1.86
CA ILE A 207 -7.12 0.67 -3.32
C ILE A 207 -6.18 1.75 -3.87
N ALA A 208 -6.17 2.94 -3.26
CA ALA A 208 -5.25 4.01 -3.65
C ALA A 208 -3.77 3.57 -3.53
N THR A 209 -3.40 2.95 -2.40
CA THR A 209 -2.06 2.41 -2.17
C THR A 209 -1.70 1.33 -3.21
N PHE A 210 -2.64 0.44 -3.54
CA PHE A 210 -2.43 -0.58 -4.58
C PHE A 210 -2.15 0.04 -5.95
N ILE A 211 -2.93 1.05 -6.37
CA ILE A 211 -2.75 1.75 -7.64
C ILE A 211 -1.38 2.45 -7.67
N LEU A 212 -1.01 3.15 -6.59
CA LEU A 212 0.30 3.79 -6.45
C LEU A 212 1.45 2.78 -6.55
N HIS A 213 1.39 1.67 -5.82
CA HIS A 213 2.43 0.64 -5.85
C HIS A 213 2.57 0.01 -7.24
N ARG A 214 1.45 -0.34 -7.89
CA ARG A 214 1.44 -0.94 -9.22
C ARG A 214 1.97 0.04 -10.27
N GLY A 215 1.68 1.32 -10.13
CA GLY A 215 2.15 2.40 -11.01
C GLY A 215 3.60 2.83 -10.76
N GLY A 216 4.35 2.17 -9.86
CA GLY A 216 5.76 2.46 -9.61
C GLY A 216 6.03 3.52 -8.53
N TYR A 217 5.00 3.99 -7.82
CA TYR A 217 5.07 4.97 -6.74
C TYR A 217 5.17 4.32 -5.34
N GLY A 218 5.45 3.03 -5.27
CA GLY A 218 5.50 2.29 -4.00
C GLY A 218 6.70 2.60 -3.12
N LEU A 219 7.76 3.25 -3.62
CA LEU A 219 8.97 3.62 -2.86
C LEU A 219 9.50 2.47 -1.98
N ASN A 220 9.45 1.23 -2.45
CA ASN A 220 9.77 0.03 -1.66
C ASN A 220 8.97 -0.09 -0.35
N GLY A 221 7.78 0.53 -0.26
CA GLY A 221 6.93 0.53 0.93
C GLY A 221 7.41 1.43 2.08
N ILE A 222 8.31 2.39 1.83
CA ILE A 222 8.87 3.25 2.89
C ILE A 222 8.02 4.48 3.21
N PHE A 223 6.80 4.59 2.70
CA PHE A 223 5.91 5.72 2.95
C PHE A 223 4.55 5.27 3.51
N THR A 224 3.78 6.21 4.07
CA THR A 224 2.42 6.02 4.53
C THR A 224 1.59 7.29 4.35
N LEU A 225 0.51 7.19 3.58
CA LEU A 225 -0.49 8.25 3.42
C LEU A 225 -1.38 8.38 4.66
N GLU A 226 -1.68 7.26 5.29
CA GLU A 226 -2.62 7.16 6.40
C GLU A 226 -2.17 7.98 7.62
N GLU A 227 -0.86 8.06 7.84
CA GLU A 227 -0.31 8.89 8.91
C GLU A 227 -0.63 10.36 8.68
N TYR A 228 -0.49 10.85 7.45
CA TYR A 228 -0.74 12.24 7.10
C TYR A 228 -2.23 12.57 7.14
N HIS A 229 -3.10 11.70 6.65
CA HIS A 229 -4.55 11.85 6.81
C HIS A 229 -4.98 11.88 8.28
N SER A 230 -4.33 11.09 9.13
CA SER A 230 -4.63 11.03 10.57
C SER A 230 -4.11 12.23 11.37
N ARG A 231 -3.10 12.96 10.87
CA ARG A 231 -2.58 14.20 11.51
C ARG A 231 -3.59 15.32 11.50
N ASP A 232 -4.34 15.43 10.41
CA ASP A 232 -5.42 16.40 10.25
C ASP A 232 -6.64 15.69 9.61
N ILE A 233 -7.36 14.98 10.46
CA ILE A 233 -8.51 14.19 10.05
C ILE A 233 -9.68 15.08 9.58
N ALA A 234 -9.77 16.31 10.10
CA ALA A 234 -10.77 17.28 9.68
C ALA A 234 -10.52 17.70 8.24
N ALA A 235 -9.30 18.13 7.91
CA ALA A 235 -8.92 18.50 6.54
C ALA A 235 -9.11 17.31 5.55
N TYR A 236 -8.87 16.07 6.00
CA TYR A 236 -9.11 14.88 5.18
C TYR A 236 -10.59 14.69 4.84
N TYR A 237 -11.48 14.83 5.81
CA TYR A 237 -12.93 14.71 5.58
C TYR A 237 -13.49 15.92 4.84
N ASP A 238 -13.05 17.13 5.17
CA ASP A 238 -13.44 18.36 4.48
C ASP A 238 -13.09 18.32 2.98
N ALA A 239 -11.90 17.79 2.65
CA ALA A 239 -11.48 17.63 1.26
C ALA A 239 -12.34 16.61 0.48
N MET A 240 -12.94 15.64 1.16
CA MET A 240 -13.89 14.69 0.56
C MET A 240 -15.31 15.22 0.50
N ASP A 241 -15.62 16.27 1.25
CA ASP A 241 -16.95 16.88 1.28
C ASP A 241 -17.10 17.90 0.15
N VAL A 242 -17.23 17.39 -1.08
CA VAL A 242 -17.36 18.19 -2.31
C VAL A 242 -18.82 18.23 -2.80
N GLY A 243 -19.22 19.34 -3.40
CA GLY A 243 -20.57 19.56 -3.91
C GLY A 243 -21.50 20.21 -2.89
N GLU A 244 -22.67 20.68 -3.36
CA GLU A 244 -23.61 21.44 -2.54
C GLU A 244 -24.47 20.56 -1.62
N HIS A 245 -24.57 19.26 -1.92
CA HIS A 245 -25.47 18.35 -1.22
C HIS A 245 -24.75 17.11 -0.69
N HIS A 246 -25.14 16.69 0.50
CA HIS A 246 -24.65 15.48 1.16
C HIS A 246 -25.35 14.20 0.67
N ASN A 247 -25.79 14.16 -0.59
CA ASN A 247 -26.52 13.04 -1.18
C ASN A 247 -25.94 12.71 -2.55
N TYR A 248 -25.75 11.42 -2.82
CA TYR A 248 -25.17 10.93 -4.06
C TYR A 248 -25.88 11.49 -5.30
N TYR A 249 -27.20 11.37 -5.36
CA TYR A 249 -28.00 11.77 -6.52
C TYR A 249 -28.31 13.28 -6.61
N MET A 250 -27.97 14.04 -5.58
CA MET A 250 -28.22 15.48 -5.53
C MET A 250 -26.95 16.31 -5.78
N GLY A 251 -26.08 15.83 -6.71
CA GLY A 251 -24.92 16.57 -7.16
C GLY A 251 -23.58 16.01 -6.68
N ARG A 252 -23.55 15.04 -5.72
CA ARG A 252 -22.29 14.45 -5.29
C ARG A 252 -21.65 13.59 -6.38
N ALA A 253 -22.48 12.90 -7.20
CA ALA A 253 -21.98 12.07 -8.31
C ALA A 253 -21.27 12.89 -9.39
N ASP A 254 -21.67 14.14 -9.59
CA ASP A 254 -21.15 15.05 -10.62
C ASP A 254 -20.35 16.23 -10.04
N ALA A 255 -19.86 16.10 -8.81
CA ALA A 255 -19.12 17.14 -8.14
C ALA A 255 -17.75 17.38 -8.79
N ASN A 256 -17.26 18.62 -8.74
CA ASN A 256 -15.93 18.98 -9.20
C ASN A 256 -14.87 18.51 -8.17
N LEU A 257 -14.02 17.57 -8.56
CA LEU A 257 -13.05 16.90 -7.70
C LEU A 257 -11.68 17.57 -7.67
N THR A 258 -11.52 18.76 -8.25
CA THR A 258 -10.23 19.47 -8.30
C THR A 258 -9.68 19.66 -6.88
N GLY A 259 -10.49 20.14 -5.93
CA GLY A 259 -10.07 20.36 -4.54
C GLY A 259 -9.62 19.07 -3.82
N TRP A 260 -10.32 17.97 -4.06
CA TRP A 260 -9.89 16.65 -3.55
C TRP A 260 -8.54 16.23 -4.12
N ILE A 261 -8.33 16.39 -5.44
CA ILE A 261 -7.07 16.04 -6.09
C ILE A 261 -5.94 16.95 -5.58
N GLU A 262 -6.19 18.24 -5.34
CA GLU A 262 -5.22 19.15 -4.72
C GLU A 262 -4.80 18.68 -3.34
N TYR A 263 -5.76 18.33 -2.49
CA TYR A 263 -5.49 17.77 -1.16
C TYR A 263 -4.69 16.47 -1.24
N PHE A 264 -5.13 15.51 -2.04
CA PHE A 264 -4.48 14.20 -2.15
C PHE A 264 -3.05 14.31 -2.69
N THR A 265 -2.85 15.09 -3.77
CA THR A 265 -1.52 15.30 -4.36
C THR A 265 -0.61 16.08 -3.43
N GLY A 266 -1.13 17.06 -2.70
CA GLY A 266 -0.40 17.82 -1.67
C GLY A 266 0.08 16.89 -0.55
N THR A 267 -0.82 16.10 0.01
CA THR A 267 -0.50 15.10 1.04
C THR A 267 0.55 14.10 0.54
N LEU A 268 0.38 13.56 -0.66
CA LEU A 268 1.34 12.61 -1.23
C LEU A 268 2.71 13.26 -1.48
N SER A 269 2.74 14.52 -1.91
CA SER A 269 3.98 15.30 -2.07
C SER A 269 4.75 15.41 -0.74
N ASP A 270 4.07 15.71 0.35
CA ASP A 270 4.69 15.82 1.68
C ASP A 270 5.18 14.47 2.19
N VAL A 271 4.41 13.41 1.96
CA VAL A 271 4.79 12.02 2.25
C VAL A 271 6.07 11.60 1.51
N PHE A 272 6.15 11.91 0.22
CA PHE A 272 7.31 11.57 -0.62
C PHE A 272 8.54 12.39 -0.24
N GLU A 273 8.35 13.66 0.11
CA GLU A 273 9.44 14.51 0.61
C GLU A 273 9.98 13.99 1.95
N ALA A 274 9.11 13.55 2.87
CA ALA A 274 9.55 12.91 4.11
C ALA A 274 10.32 11.61 3.86
N ALA A 275 9.87 10.78 2.92
CA ALA A 275 10.58 9.56 2.51
C ALA A 275 11.95 9.90 1.90
N ARG A 276 12.04 10.95 1.09
CA ARG A 276 13.31 11.46 0.54
C ARG A 276 14.27 11.89 1.64
N GLN A 277 13.80 12.64 2.63
CA GLN A 277 14.64 13.08 3.76
C GLN A 277 15.15 11.88 4.56
N GLN A 278 14.30 10.90 4.83
CA GLN A 278 14.71 9.66 5.50
C GLN A 278 15.79 8.92 4.69
N ALA A 279 15.59 8.78 3.38
CA ALA A 279 16.55 8.13 2.50
C ALA A 279 17.92 8.83 2.52
N LEU A 280 17.94 10.16 2.44
CA LEU A 280 19.17 10.95 2.51
C LEU A 280 19.86 10.82 3.88
N THR A 281 19.12 10.83 4.98
CA THR A 281 19.67 10.65 6.32
C THR A 281 20.37 9.30 6.45
N TYR A 282 19.74 8.22 5.97
CA TYR A 282 20.35 6.89 5.97
C TYR A 282 21.56 6.80 5.04
N SER A 283 21.51 7.39 3.85
CA SER A 283 22.65 7.44 2.94
C SER A 283 23.86 8.17 3.54
N ASN A 284 23.63 9.26 4.26
CA ASN A 284 24.69 10.05 4.88
C ASN A 284 25.21 9.47 6.20
N SER A 285 24.38 8.71 6.92
CA SER A 285 24.77 8.09 8.21
C SER A 285 25.46 6.73 8.07
N SER A 286 25.41 6.12 6.88
CA SER A 286 26.07 4.85 6.62
C SER A 286 27.59 5.07 6.52
N THR A 287 28.29 4.90 7.63
CA THR A 287 29.77 4.89 7.71
C THR A 287 30.40 3.70 6.98
N ILE A 288 29.59 2.73 6.56
CA ILE A 288 30.06 1.53 5.84
C ILE A 288 29.56 1.65 4.40
N ALA A 289 30.47 1.95 3.47
CA ALA A 289 30.16 1.99 2.04
C ALA A 289 29.60 0.64 1.56
N GLU A 290 28.48 0.69 0.86
CA GLU A 290 27.90 -0.51 0.23
C GLU A 290 28.92 -1.07 -0.77
N PRO A 291 29.27 -2.37 -0.70
CA PRO A 291 30.18 -2.99 -1.65
C PRO A 291 29.66 -2.87 -3.09
N ASP A 292 30.57 -2.72 -4.05
CA ASP A 292 30.20 -2.60 -5.47
C ASP A 292 29.46 -3.84 -5.97
N GLU A 293 29.74 -5.01 -5.41
CA GLU A 293 29.04 -6.25 -5.70
C GLU A 293 27.55 -6.16 -5.34
N LEU A 294 27.22 -5.52 -4.22
CA LEU A 294 25.84 -5.34 -3.80
C LEU A 294 25.10 -4.32 -4.69
N ARG A 295 25.81 -3.29 -5.17
CA ARG A 295 25.26 -2.29 -6.12
C ARG A 295 24.88 -2.90 -7.46
N ARG A 296 25.55 -3.96 -7.88
CA ARG A 296 25.28 -4.68 -9.14
C ARG A 296 24.12 -5.65 -9.07
N LEU A 297 23.62 -5.98 -7.86
CA LEU A 297 22.50 -6.89 -7.71
C LEU A 297 21.20 -6.29 -8.27
N ASP A 298 20.45 -7.09 -8.99
CA ASP A 298 19.12 -6.73 -9.44
C ASP A 298 18.15 -6.58 -8.25
N HIS A 299 16.99 -6.01 -8.49
CA HIS A 299 16.00 -5.76 -7.43
C HIS A 299 15.56 -7.06 -6.70
N ARG A 300 15.44 -8.18 -7.40
CA ARG A 300 15.04 -9.48 -6.81
C ARG A 300 16.15 -10.02 -5.91
N ALA A 301 17.39 -9.95 -6.39
CA ALA A 301 18.57 -10.35 -5.62
C ALA A 301 18.73 -9.49 -4.36
N ARG A 302 18.52 -8.17 -4.46
CA ARG A 302 18.55 -7.25 -3.30
C ARG A 302 17.47 -7.57 -2.27
N THR A 303 16.25 -7.92 -2.71
CA THR A 303 15.15 -8.34 -1.83
C THR A 303 15.51 -9.62 -1.05
N VAL A 304 16.12 -10.59 -1.73
CA VAL A 304 16.58 -11.84 -1.11
C VAL A 304 17.80 -11.63 -0.21
N PHE A 305 18.71 -10.72 -0.58
CA PHE A 305 19.86 -10.37 0.24
C PHE A 305 19.46 -9.94 1.66
N ALA A 306 18.33 -9.23 1.81
CA ALA A 306 17.84 -8.82 3.13
C ALA A 306 17.52 -10.00 4.09
N LEU A 307 17.30 -11.21 3.58
CA LEU A 307 17.10 -12.39 4.43
C LEU A 307 18.35 -12.73 5.25
N PHE A 308 19.54 -12.47 4.71
CA PHE A 308 20.81 -12.78 5.38
C PHE A 308 21.10 -11.88 6.62
N LEU A 309 20.33 -10.81 6.80
CA LEU A 309 20.35 -10.04 8.06
C LEU A 309 19.81 -10.85 9.24
N ARG A 310 18.92 -11.82 8.96
CA ARG A 310 18.19 -12.58 9.98
C ARG A 310 18.61 -14.05 10.03
N GLN A 311 19.25 -14.56 8.99
CA GLN A 311 19.63 -15.96 8.89
C GLN A 311 20.92 -16.14 8.12
N GLU A 312 21.71 -17.14 8.49
CA GLU A 312 23.03 -17.41 7.92
C GLU A 312 22.99 -18.05 6.54
N TYR A 313 21.90 -18.73 6.23
CA TYR A 313 21.66 -19.39 4.95
C TYR A 313 20.20 -19.29 4.53
N ILE A 314 19.98 -19.34 3.23
CA ILE A 314 18.65 -19.38 2.64
C ILE A 314 18.41 -20.68 1.87
N LYS A 315 17.15 -21.04 1.64
CA LYS A 315 16.69 -22.17 0.82
C LYS A 315 15.83 -21.66 -0.34
N SER A 316 15.57 -22.54 -1.30
CA SER A 316 14.67 -22.22 -2.41
C SER A 316 13.23 -21.85 -1.95
N SER A 317 12.78 -22.45 -0.84
CA SER A 317 11.49 -22.10 -0.22
C SER A 317 11.43 -20.65 0.29
N ASP A 318 12.52 -20.15 0.83
CA ASP A 318 12.60 -18.78 1.36
C ASP A 318 12.50 -17.76 0.22
N VAL A 319 13.24 -18.04 -0.88
CA VAL A 319 13.19 -17.24 -2.11
C VAL A 319 11.81 -17.31 -2.76
N ALA A 320 11.20 -18.50 -2.80
CA ALA A 320 9.84 -18.71 -3.32
C ALA A 320 8.84 -17.83 -2.54
N THR A 321 8.96 -17.81 -1.23
CA THR A 321 8.09 -17.04 -0.35
C THR A 321 8.24 -15.54 -0.55
N ILE A 322 9.49 -15.03 -0.52
CA ILE A 322 9.74 -13.58 -0.53
C ILE A 322 9.50 -12.95 -1.90
N LEU A 323 9.80 -13.69 -2.98
CA LEU A 323 9.61 -13.22 -4.36
C LEU A 323 8.27 -13.69 -4.97
N ALA A 324 7.45 -14.42 -4.21
CA ALA A 324 6.21 -15.03 -4.68
C ALA A 324 6.38 -15.86 -5.97
N LEU A 325 7.48 -16.59 -6.08
CA LEU A 325 7.83 -17.47 -7.20
C LEU A 325 7.46 -18.92 -6.93
N SER A 326 7.34 -19.72 -8.00
CA SER A 326 7.32 -21.18 -7.84
C SER A 326 8.69 -21.67 -7.38
N GLU A 327 8.75 -22.82 -6.70
CA GLU A 327 10.04 -23.41 -6.29
C GLU A 327 10.99 -23.67 -7.47
N ARG A 328 10.46 -23.97 -8.66
CA ARG A 328 11.24 -24.16 -9.88
C ARG A 328 11.92 -22.84 -10.29
N MET A 329 11.17 -21.74 -10.32
CA MET A 329 11.70 -20.41 -10.66
C MET A 329 12.70 -19.91 -9.61
N SER A 330 12.46 -20.20 -8.35
CA SER A 330 13.39 -19.85 -7.26
C SER A 330 14.73 -20.60 -7.39
N ARG A 331 14.70 -21.86 -7.81
CA ARG A 331 15.95 -22.63 -8.06
C ARG A 331 16.71 -22.10 -9.27
N ILE A 332 16.02 -21.64 -10.32
CA ILE A 332 16.64 -20.99 -11.49
C ILE A 332 17.33 -19.71 -11.03
N ALA A 333 16.63 -18.81 -10.34
CA ALA A 333 17.20 -17.57 -9.82
C ALA A 333 18.42 -17.82 -8.90
N LEU A 334 18.31 -18.77 -7.98
CA LEU A 334 19.44 -19.14 -7.11
C LEU A 334 20.63 -19.70 -7.90
N SER A 335 20.41 -20.41 -9.00
CA SER A 335 21.47 -20.90 -9.86
C SER A 335 22.16 -19.75 -10.62
N GLU A 336 21.37 -18.80 -11.12
CA GLU A 336 21.90 -17.59 -11.75
C GLU A 336 22.77 -16.81 -10.74
N TRP A 337 22.28 -16.59 -9.53
CA TRP A 337 22.97 -15.84 -8.50
C TRP A 337 24.23 -16.54 -7.96
N VAL A 338 24.30 -17.86 -8.00
CA VAL A 338 25.54 -18.61 -7.75
C VAL A 338 26.54 -18.37 -8.87
N ASN A 339 26.09 -18.37 -10.13
CA ASN A 339 26.94 -18.06 -11.28
C ASN A 339 27.44 -16.62 -11.27
N ASP A 340 26.60 -15.68 -10.82
CA ASP A 340 26.97 -14.28 -10.62
C ASP A 340 27.94 -14.07 -9.43
N GLY A 341 28.14 -15.09 -8.60
CA GLY A 341 29.17 -15.13 -7.58
C GLY A 341 28.84 -14.40 -6.29
N TRP A 342 27.59 -13.93 -6.06
CA TRP A 342 27.26 -13.27 -4.81
C TRP A 342 26.69 -14.22 -3.72
N ILE A 343 26.23 -15.41 -4.09
CA ILE A 343 25.93 -16.49 -3.16
C ILE A 343 26.71 -17.77 -3.51
N ILE A 344 26.93 -18.62 -2.52
CA ILE A 344 27.57 -19.92 -2.65
C ILE A 344 26.68 -21.03 -2.11
N ILE A 345 26.85 -22.23 -2.62
CA ILE A 345 26.18 -23.42 -2.08
C ILE A 345 26.93 -23.87 -0.83
N SER A 346 26.34 -23.65 0.34
CA SER A 346 26.92 -24.06 1.63
C SER A 346 26.55 -25.51 2.01
N ASN A 347 25.45 -26.05 1.47
CA ASN A 347 25.08 -27.45 1.61
C ASN A 347 24.58 -27.98 0.25
N PRO A 348 25.28 -28.93 -0.40
CA PRO A 348 24.92 -29.43 -1.73
C PRO A 348 23.80 -30.47 -1.75
N SER A 349 23.27 -30.89 -0.60
CA SER A 349 22.20 -31.89 -0.52
C SER A 349 21.01 -31.55 -1.41
N LYS A 350 20.55 -32.48 -2.26
CA LYS A 350 19.40 -32.26 -3.15
C LYS A 350 18.09 -31.96 -2.42
N ARG A 351 17.91 -32.46 -1.18
CA ARG A 351 16.67 -32.28 -0.40
C ARG A 351 16.73 -31.06 0.55
N SER A 352 17.93 -30.61 0.91
CA SER A 352 18.12 -29.52 1.90
C SER A 352 19.24 -28.57 1.49
N ARG A 353 19.30 -28.23 0.18
CA ARG A 353 20.32 -27.33 -0.34
C ARG A 353 20.21 -25.97 0.33
N LYS A 354 21.35 -25.48 0.83
CA LYS A 354 21.47 -24.19 1.50
C LYS A 354 22.43 -23.30 0.71
N TYR A 355 22.14 -22.02 0.73
CA TYR A 355 22.95 -21.00 0.07
C TYR A 355 23.35 -19.96 1.12
N SER A 356 24.60 -19.54 1.11
CA SER A 356 25.15 -18.50 1.95
C SER A 356 25.74 -17.39 1.10
N LEU A 357 25.97 -16.22 1.68
CA LEU A 357 26.65 -15.13 0.99
C LEU A 357 28.09 -15.48 0.68
N ALA A 358 28.57 -15.05 -0.48
CA ALA A 358 29.99 -15.04 -0.82
C ALA A 358 30.68 -13.81 -0.19
N GLU A 359 32.00 -13.88 -0.08
CA GLU A 359 32.79 -12.69 0.24
C GLU A 359 32.89 -11.75 -0.98
N PRO A 360 32.85 -10.39 -0.84
CA PRO A 360 32.88 -9.64 0.43
C PRO A 360 31.49 -9.36 1.06
N LEU A 361 30.39 -9.80 0.43
CA LEU A 361 29.04 -9.51 0.91
C LEU A 361 28.74 -10.08 2.30
N ARG A 362 29.38 -11.20 2.65
CA ARG A 362 29.29 -11.79 3.98
C ARG A 362 29.85 -10.85 5.04
N ARG A 363 31.03 -10.28 4.83
CA ARG A 363 31.64 -9.31 5.77
C ARG A 363 30.79 -8.07 5.94
N TYR A 364 30.17 -7.61 4.83
CA TYR A 364 29.28 -6.47 4.87
C TYR A 364 28.03 -6.75 5.73
N ILE A 365 27.37 -7.90 5.58
CA ILE A 365 26.25 -8.29 6.43
C ILE A 365 26.65 -8.41 7.90
N ASP A 366 27.81 -9.00 8.18
CA ASP A 366 28.28 -9.18 9.55
C ASP A 366 28.58 -7.82 10.22
N SER A 367 29.05 -6.83 9.44
CA SER A 367 29.24 -5.45 9.93
C SER A 367 27.95 -4.69 10.20
N LEU A 368 26.81 -5.11 9.61
CA LEU A 368 25.49 -4.51 9.84
C LEU A 368 24.76 -5.12 11.04
N LYS A 369 25.25 -6.25 11.58
CA LYS A 369 24.64 -6.93 12.75
C LYS A 369 25.17 -6.42 14.10
N HIS A 370 26.19 -5.61 14.06
CA HIS A 370 26.83 -4.97 15.22
C HIS A 370 26.56 -3.46 15.21
#